data_3c95f4e7ee2ab0023e2b115c32e1ae11
#
_entry.id   3c95f4e7ee2ab0023e2b115c32e1ae11
#
_cell.length_a   1.000
_cell.length_b   1.000
_cell.length_c   1.000
_cell.angle_alpha   90.00
_cell.angle_beta   90.00
_cell.angle_gamma   90.00
#
_symmetry.space_group_name_H-M   'P 1'
#
loop_
_entity.id
_entity.type
_entity.pdbx_description
1 polymer ?
#
loop_
_entity_poly.entity_id
_entity_poly.type
_entity_poly.pdbx_seq_one_letter_code
_entity_poly.pdbx_strand_id
1 'polypeptide(L)'
;MKMRKVVSILLVAAMTIGMVTGCGSSSDKKTAKSDAKGKVYYLNFKPEADEQWQELAEKYTDETGVPVTVLTAASGEYEKTLKSEMAKTDAPTLFQVNGPVGLASWKDYCYDLKDSDIAKELTDDDFALMDGDKMAGIAYVVESYGIIYNKELLKKAGYSASDITNFDSFKKVVEDITANKDKLGFSAFTSAGMDGSSDWRFKTHLANLPIYYEYKADGIDNTDAIKGTYLDNYRQIWDLYINNATCDPTALSTKTADDATADFVTGEAVFYQNGTWEYNNIKDIGDDNLGILPIYIGVDGEENQGICTGTENYWCVNSKASEDDIQATLDFMNWCVTSDTGVNGLCKEMGFTIPFKANLDSDNVLVNEANKYLEDGKTPVSWNFSTMPSEEWKNGVGSALTAYAADQTDANWAKVVSAFVNGWATEAAASK
;
A
#
# COMPACT_ATOMS: atom_id res chain seq x y z
N MET A 1 -7.69 34.82 44.40
CA MET A 1 -6.60 35.82 44.37
C MET A 1 -5.95 35.81 42.99
N LYS A 2 -6.17 36.94 42.28
CA LYS A 2 -5.54 37.42 41.03
C LYS A 2 -5.38 36.52 39.82
N MET A 3 -6.36 36.63 38.89
CA MET A 3 -6.24 36.45 37.45
C MET A 3 -5.12 37.30 36.83
N ARG A 4 -4.35 36.75 35.94
CA ARG A 4 -3.58 37.57 34.95
C ARG A 4 -4.01 37.18 33.54
N LYS A 5 -4.65 38.16 32.88
CA LYS A 5 -4.95 38.17 31.45
C LYS A 5 -3.65 38.43 30.69
N VAL A 6 -3.36 37.68 29.62
CA VAL A 6 -2.35 38.06 28.62
C VAL A 6 -3.07 38.42 27.33
N VAL A 7 -2.81 39.65 26.90
CA VAL A 7 -3.36 40.33 25.72
C VAL A 7 -2.49 39.96 24.51
N SER A 8 -3.12 39.50 23.45
CA SER A 8 -2.47 39.30 22.13
C SER A 8 -2.36 40.63 21.41
N ILE A 9 -1.17 40.99 20.99
CA ILE A 9 -0.89 42.20 20.16
C ILE A 9 -0.65 41.66 18.73
N LEU A 10 -1.54 42.09 17.81
CA LEU A 10 -1.35 42.04 16.35
C LEU A 10 -0.39 43.14 15.92
N LEU A 11 0.70 42.79 15.25
CA LEU A 11 1.57 43.74 14.57
C LEU A 11 1.39 43.61 13.06
N VAL A 12 0.78 44.62 12.46
CA VAL A 12 0.77 44.87 11.02
C VAL A 12 2.02 45.69 10.70
N ALA A 13 2.92 45.16 9.87
CA ALA A 13 4.07 45.89 9.34
C ALA A 13 3.84 46.22 7.86
N ALA A 14 3.74 47.48 7.54
CA ALA A 14 3.68 48.02 6.20
C ALA A 14 5.07 48.06 5.56
N MET A 15 5.17 47.62 4.30
CA MET A 15 6.38 47.71 3.48
C MET A 15 6.57 49.12 2.95
N THR A 16 7.71 49.71 3.21
CA THR A 16 8.23 50.87 2.49
C THR A 16 9.41 50.46 1.61
N ILE A 17 9.29 50.78 0.33
CA ILE A 17 10.29 50.59 -0.71
C ILE A 17 11.43 51.58 -0.49
N GLY A 18 12.66 51.07 -0.42
CA GLY A 18 13.88 51.89 -0.44
C GLY A 18 14.87 51.32 -1.46
N MET A 19 15.04 52.04 -2.59
CA MET A 19 16.14 51.78 -3.52
C MET A 19 17.45 52.33 -2.94
N VAL A 20 18.46 51.45 -2.85
CA VAL A 20 19.87 51.84 -2.69
C VAL A 20 20.70 51.07 -3.68
N THR A 21 21.29 51.80 -4.63
CA THR A 21 22.33 51.35 -5.53
C THR A 21 23.67 51.20 -4.79
N GLY A 22 24.24 50.03 -4.78
CA GLY A 22 25.57 49.75 -4.26
C GLY A 22 26.26 48.67 -5.08
N CYS A 23 27.25 49.03 -5.89
CA CYS A 23 28.17 48.12 -6.56
C CYS A 23 29.03 47.38 -5.56
N GLY A 24 28.98 46.03 -5.61
CA GLY A 24 29.92 45.15 -4.92
C GLY A 24 29.95 43.82 -5.64
N SER A 25 31.09 43.49 -6.21
CA SER A 25 31.36 42.26 -6.95
C SER A 25 31.17 41.02 -6.06
N SER A 26 30.21 40.20 -6.36
CA SER A 26 30.09 38.82 -5.86
C SER A 26 29.91 37.89 -7.02
N SER A 27 30.66 36.84 -7.00
CA SER A 27 30.70 35.73 -7.94
C SER A 27 29.30 35.25 -8.32
N ASP A 28 28.92 35.52 -9.55
CA ASP A 28 27.73 34.98 -10.19
C ASP A 28 27.88 33.40 -10.25
N LYS A 29 27.23 32.72 -9.33
CA LYS A 29 26.67 31.42 -9.67
C LYS A 29 25.60 31.70 -10.72
N LYS A 30 25.94 31.58 -11.98
CA LYS A 30 24.98 31.44 -13.07
C LYS A 30 24.11 30.21 -12.75
N THR A 31 22.93 30.45 -12.22
CA THR A 31 21.82 29.52 -12.42
C THR A 31 21.63 29.46 -13.92
N ALA A 32 22.07 28.40 -14.54
CA ALA A 32 21.70 28.06 -15.90
C ALA A 32 20.17 28.05 -15.91
N LYS A 33 19.55 29.00 -16.64
CA LYS A 33 18.16 28.83 -17.05
C LYS A 33 18.17 27.57 -17.90
N SER A 34 17.59 26.47 -17.41
CA SER A 34 17.37 25.28 -18.22
C SER A 34 16.40 25.67 -19.34
N ASP A 35 16.72 25.32 -20.55
CA ASP A 35 15.78 25.33 -21.68
C ASP A 35 14.80 24.14 -21.56
N ALA A 36 14.69 23.52 -20.40
CA ALA A 36 13.80 22.42 -20.10
C ALA A 36 12.35 22.87 -20.26
N LYS A 37 11.62 22.15 -21.08
CA LYS A 37 10.20 22.39 -21.33
C LYS A 37 9.38 21.43 -20.49
N GLY A 38 8.24 21.94 -19.98
CA GLY A 38 7.32 21.16 -19.17
C GLY A 38 7.73 21.04 -17.71
N LYS A 39 6.88 20.36 -16.98
CA LYS A 39 7.02 20.05 -15.55
C LYS A 39 6.38 18.71 -15.23
N VAL A 40 6.73 18.14 -14.09
CA VAL A 40 6.08 16.95 -13.52
C VAL A 40 5.35 17.34 -12.25
N TYR A 41 4.08 16.97 -12.15
CA TYR A 41 3.33 16.99 -10.91
C TYR A 41 2.89 15.55 -10.59
N TYR A 42 3.55 14.92 -9.65
CA TYR A 42 3.30 13.56 -9.22
C TYR A 42 2.42 13.53 -7.98
N LEU A 43 1.23 12.91 -8.11
CA LEU A 43 0.40 12.58 -6.96
C LEU A 43 0.78 11.17 -6.48
N ASN A 44 1.57 11.11 -5.41
CA ASN A 44 2.07 9.87 -4.83
C ASN A 44 1.04 9.18 -3.93
N PHE A 45 0.86 7.88 -4.14
CA PHE A 45 -0.03 7.00 -3.38
C PHE A 45 0.58 6.51 -2.06
N LYS A 46 1.93 6.46 -1.97
CA LYS A 46 2.68 5.77 -0.90
C LYS A 46 3.22 6.75 0.13
N PRO A 47 2.49 7.01 1.26
CA PRO A 47 2.95 7.92 2.31
C PRO A 47 4.23 7.43 2.99
N GLU A 48 4.47 6.13 3.06
CA GLU A 48 5.68 5.51 3.62
C GLU A 48 6.97 5.82 2.84
N ALA A 49 6.84 6.29 1.59
CA ALA A 49 7.96 6.65 0.72
C ALA A 49 7.99 8.15 0.37
N ASP A 50 7.28 9.01 1.12
CA ASP A 50 7.17 10.44 0.81
C ASP A 50 8.53 11.13 0.77
N GLU A 51 9.34 10.97 1.83
CA GLU A 51 10.66 11.60 1.94
C GLU A 51 11.57 11.21 0.76
N GLN A 52 11.60 9.93 0.42
CA GLN A 52 12.42 9.41 -0.69
C GLN A 52 11.94 9.92 -2.05
N TRP A 53 10.62 10.06 -2.25
CA TRP A 53 10.09 10.65 -3.47
C TRP A 53 10.42 12.14 -3.60
N GLN A 54 10.38 12.92 -2.49
CA GLN A 54 10.80 14.32 -2.49
C GLN A 54 12.28 14.45 -2.88
N GLU A 55 13.15 13.62 -2.27
CA GLU A 55 14.58 13.61 -2.59
C GLU A 55 14.86 13.19 -4.04
N LEU A 56 14.16 12.19 -4.55
CA LEU A 56 14.32 11.72 -5.92
C LEU A 56 13.88 12.79 -6.94
N ALA A 57 12.81 13.51 -6.64
CA ALA A 57 12.33 14.63 -7.42
C ALA A 57 13.34 15.80 -7.47
N GLU A 58 13.99 16.12 -6.34
CA GLU A 58 15.05 17.11 -6.28
C GLU A 58 16.27 16.68 -7.12
N LYS A 59 16.72 15.44 -6.99
CA LYS A 59 17.85 14.87 -7.77
C LYS A 59 17.59 14.98 -9.28
N TYR A 60 16.37 14.61 -9.73
CA TYR A 60 15.98 14.74 -11.14
C TYR A 60 15.95 16.21 -11.61
N THR A 61 15.37 17.09 -10.81
CA THR A 61 15.30 18.52 -11.11
C THR A 61 16.69 19.13 -11.22
N ASP A 62 17.62 18.79 -10.31
CA ASP A 62 19.00 19.26 -10.34
C ASP A 62 19.78 18.76 -11.57
N GLU A 63 19.52 17.53 -11.99
CA GLU A 63 20.20 16.90 -13.14
C GLU A 63 19.67 17.45 -14.48
N THR A 64 18.36 17.58 -14.62
CA THR A 64 17.70 17.88 -15.91
C THR A 64 17.23 19.32 -16.05
N GLY A 65 17.02 19.99 -14.94
CA GLY A 65 16.38 21.31 -14.88
C GLY A 65 14.85 21.28 -15.04
N VAL A 66 14.22 20.10 -15.22
CA VAL A 66 12.77 19.93 -15.25
C VAL A 66 12.24 19.94 -13.82
N PRO A 67 11.33 20.87 -13.46
CA PRO A 67 10.76 20.89 -12.10
C PRO A 67 9.84 19.70 -11.86
N VAL A 68 10.05 19.01 -10.75
CA VAL A 68 9.19 17.92 -10.26
C VAL A 68 8.59 18.31 -8.92
N THR A 69 7.27 18.26 -8.82
CA THR A 69 6.54 18.46 -7.56
C THR A 69 5.88 17.14 -7.17
N VAL A 70 6.10 16.69 -5.96
CA VAL A 70 5.44 15.50 -5.40
C VAL A 70 4.43 15.94 -4.35
N LEU A 71 3.19 15.53 -4.48
CA LEU A 71 2.16 15.62 -3.45
C LEU A 71 1.81 14.21 -3.00
N THR A 72 1.99 13.90 -1.74
CA THR A 72 1.66 12.59 -1.20
C THR A 72 0.31 12.61 -0.50
N ALA A 73 -0.57 11.68 -0.86
CA ALA A 73 -1.84 11.52 -0.20
C ALA A 73 -1.68 10.79 1.14
N ALA A 74 -2.49 11.15 2.13
CA ALA A 74 -2.53 10.41 3.39
C ALA A 74 -3.09 9.00 3.18
N SER A 75 -2.73 8.06 4.06
CA SER A 75 -3.22 6.68 4.01
C SER A 75 -4.75 6.62 4.00
N GLY A 76 -5.31 5.86 3.08
CA GLY A 76 -6.76 5.73 2.88
C GLY A 76 -7.46 6.91 2.18
N GLU A 77 -6.76 8.02 1.88
CA GLU A 77 -7.35 9.24 1.32
C GLU A 77 -6.98 9.47 -0.17
N TYR A 78 -6.28 8.52 -0.81
CA TYR A 78 -5.73 8.75 -2.15
C TYR A 78 -6.80 9.06 -3.20
N GLU A 79 -7.86 8.28 -3.33
CA GLU A 79 -8.93 8.47 -4.33
C GLU A 79 -9.64 9.81 -4.16
N LYS A 80 -9.89 10.22 -2.94
CA LYS A 80 -10.48 11.51 -2.63
C LYS A 80 -9.54 12.67 -2.98
N THR A 81 -8.25 12.49 -2.69
CA THR A 81 -7.21 13.46 -3.04
C THR A 81 -7.06 13.56 -4.56
N LEU A 82 -6.96 12.42 -5.27
CA LEU A 82 -6.88 12.38 -6.73
C LEU A 82 -8.05 13.09 -7.39
N LYS A 83 -9.27 12.82 -6.94
CA LYS A 83 -10.48 13.48 -7.45
C LYS A 83 -10.45 15.00 -7.24
N SER A 84 -9.94 15.45 -6.09
CA SER A 84 -9.80 16.88 -5.78
C SER A 84 -8.70 17.54 -6.63
N GLU A 85 -7.54 16.88 -6.77
CA GLU A 85 -6.41 17.42 -7.54
C GLU A 85 -6.69 17.45 -9.04
N MET A 86 -7.32 16.41 -9.59
CA MET A 86 -7.70 16.36 -11.01
C MET A 86 -8.74 17.41 -11.43
N ALA A 87 -9.49 17.98 -10.48
CA ALA A 87 -10.42 19.08 -10.72
C ALA A 87 -9.75 20.45 -10.81
N LYS A 88 -8.46 20.58 -10.49
CA LYS A 88 -7.73 21.85 -10.53
C LYS A 88 -7.24 22.18 -11.93
N THR A 89 -6.95 23.46 -12.18
CA THR A 89 -6.31 23.92 -13.43
C THR A 89 -4.89 23.35 -13.55
N ASP A 90 -4.18 23.23 -12.43
CA ASP A 90 -2.87 22.60 -12.32
C ASP A 90 -3.08 21.21 -11.71
N ALA A 91 -3.47 20.26 -12.54
CA ALA A 91 -3.74 18.89 -12.16
C ALA A 91 -2.46 18.02 -12.22
N PRO A 92 -2.39 16.90 -11.47
CA PRO A 92 -1.29 15.97 -11.58
C PRO A 92 -1.06 15.50 -13.03
N THR A 93 0.20 15.48 -13.44
CA THR A 93 0.63 14.92 -14.75
C THR A 93 0.96 13.45 -14.64
N LEU A 94 1.42 13.01 -13.46
CA LEU A 94 1.64 11.61 -13.07
C LEU A 94 0.74 11.28 -11.87
N PHE A 95 -0.04 10.23 -11.98
CA PHE A 95 -0.91 9.74 -10.92
C PHE A 95 -0.95 8.21 -10.93
N GLN A 96 -1.62 7.61 -9.94
CA GLN A 96 -1.72 6.17 -9.80
C GLN A 96 -3.17 5.70 -9.80
N VAL A 97 -3.39 4.49 -10.29
CA VAL A 97 -4.68 3.80 -10.18
C VAL A 97 -4.46 2.40 -9.61
N ASN A 98 -5.45 1.92 -8.85
CA ASN A 98 -5.44 0.58 -8.26
C ASN A 98 -6.03 -0.42 -9.25
N GLY A 99 -5.20 -0.88 -10.17
CA GLY A 99 -5.58 -1.89 -11.17
C GLY A 99 -6.79 -1.52 -12.02
N PRO A 100 -7.48 -2.50 -12.61
CA PRO A 100 -8.64 -2.27 -13.47
C PRO A 100 -9.82 -1.58 -12.78
N VAL A 101 -10.02 -1.79 -11.47
CA VAL A 101 -11.09 -1.13 -10.70
C VAL A 101 -10.85 0.38 -10.65
N GLY A 102 -9.64 0.81 -10.29
CA GLY A 102 -9.27 2.23 -10.32
C GLY A 102 -9.29 2.80 -11.73
N LEU A 103 -8.80 2.02 -12.72
CA LEU A 103 -8.80 2.43 -14.12
C LEU A 103 -10.21 2.74 -14.65
N ALA A 104 -11.23 1.98 -14.26
CA ALA A 104 -12.60 2.22 -14.69
C ALA A 104 -13.07 3.66 -14.45
N SER A 105 -12.62 4.28 -13.36
CA SER A 105 -12.94 5.68 -13.02
C SER A 105 -12.05 6.70 -13.74
N TRP A 106 -10.84 6.32 -14.17
CA TRP A 106 -9.81 7.27 -14.63
C TRP A 106 -9.32 7.07 -16.06
N LYS A 107 -9.80 6.05 -16.80
CA LYS A 107 -9.34 5.68 -18.15
C LYS A 107 -9.34 6.83 -19.17
N ASP A 108 -10.27 7.78 -19.06
CA ASP A 108 -10.38 8.94 -19.95
C ASP A 108 -9.29 9.99 -19.70
N TYR A 109 -8.60 9.89 -18.57
CA TYR A 109 -7.45 10.74 -18.22
C TYR A 109 -6.11 10.08 -18.52
N CYS A 110 -6.06 8.77 -18.79
CA CYS A 110 -4.81 8.07 -19.03
C CYS A 110 -4.29 8.35 -20.45
N TYR A 111 -3.00 8.63 -20.58
CA TYR A 111 -2.28 8.68 -21.84
C TYR A 111 -1.97 7.24 -22.31
N ASP A 112 -1.81 7.01 -23.61
CA ASP A 112 -1.39 5.70 -24.11
C ASP A 112 0.14 5.54 -24.00
N LEU A 113 0.57 4.64 -23.13
CA LEU A 113 1.98 4.40 -22.83
C LEU A 113 2.63 3.36 -23.75
N LYS A 114 1.89 2.72 -24.65
CA LYS A 114 2.32 1.55 -25.44
C LYS A 114 3.63 1.78 -26.21
N ASP A 115 3.82 2.97 -26.78
CA ASP A 115 5.01 3.32 -27.56
C ASP A 115 6.06 4.10 -26.75
N SER A 116 5.84 4.30 -25.45
CA SER A 116 6.76 5.04 -24.58
C SER A 116 8.06 4.25 -24.34
N ASP A 117 9.12 4.97 -23.95
CA ASP A 117 10.40 4.32 -23.66
C ASP A 117 10.32 3.50 -22.37
N ILE A 118 9.56 3.96 -21.35
CA ILE A 118 9.38 3.18 -20.12
C ILE A 118 8.65 1.85 -20.37
N ALA A 119 7.69 1.79 -21.31
CA ALA A 119 7.01 0.54 -21.63
C ALA A 119 7.96 -0.52 -22.18
N LYS A 120 9.02 -0.11 -22.90
CA LYS A 120 10.06 -1.00 -23.43
C LYS A 120 10.95 -1.57 -22.35
N GLU A 121 10.97 -0.96 -21.16
CA GLU A 121 11.79 -1.40 -20.02
C GLU A 121 11.09 -2.44 -19.14
N LEU A 122 9.79 -2.70 -19.32
CA LEU A 122 9.09 -3.76 -18.59
C LEU A 122 9.74 -5.13 -18.84
N THR A 123 9.76 -5.96 -17.79
CA THR A 123 10.26 -7.34 -17.86
C THR A 123 9.21 -8.31 -18.39
N ASP A 124 7.92 -7.98 -18.25
CA ASP A 124 6.78 -8.76 -18.69
C ASP A 124 5.59 -7.85 -19.00
N ASP A 125 4.79 -8.22 -20.01
CA ASP A 125 3.58 -7.50 -20.40
C ASP A 125 2.47 -7.58 -19.34
N ASP A 126 2.53 -8.54 -18.42
CA ASP A 126 1.60 -8.66 -17.27
C ASP A 126 1.66 -7.45 -16.32
N PHE A 127 2.73 -6.66 -16.38
CA PHE A 127 2.87 -5.41 -15.63
C PHE A 127 2.25 -4.19 -16.32
N ALA A 128 1.64 -4.37 -17.49
CA ALA A 128 0.89 -3.33 -18.18
C ALA A 128 -0.59 -3.35 -17.79
N LEU A 129 -1.15 -2.18 -17.48
CA LEU A 129 -2.58 -2.02 -17.24
C LEU A 129 -3.26 -1.60 -18.55
N MET A 130 -4.05 -2.51 -19.12
CA MET A 130 -4.65 -2.32 -20.44
C MET A 130 -6.10 -1.82 -20.35
N ASP A 131 -6.47 -0.91 -21.27
CA ASP A 131 -7.85 -0.52 -21.60
C ASP A 131 -8.07 -0.82 -23.10
N GLY A 132 -8.51 -2.03 -23.39
CA GLY A 132 -8.51 -2.56 -24.77
C GLY A 132 -7.09 -2.66 -25.34
N ASP A 133 -6.82 -1.96 -26.45
CA ASP A 133 -5.48 -1.93 -27.09
C ASP A 133 -4.56 -0.85 -26.51
N LYS A 134 -5.05 0.00 -25.59
CA LYS A 134 -4.33 1.10 -24.96
C LYS A 134 -3.64 0.63 -23.70
N MET A 135 -2.35 0.91 -23.56
CA MET A 135 -1.63 0.77 -22.29
C MET A 135 -1.89 2.00 -21.44
N ALA A 136 -2.89 1.91 -20.57
CA ALA A 136 -3.36 3.02 -19.75
C ALA A 136 -2.48 3.30 -18.52
N GLY A 137 -1.71 2.29 -18.07
CA GLY A 137 -0.81 2.41 -16.93
C GLY A 137 0.28 1.35 -16.94
N ILE A 138 1.31 1.58 -16.11
CA ILE A 138 2.44 0.67 -15.93
C ILE A 138 2.66 0.43 -14.44
N ALA A 139 2.72 -0.83 -14.02
CA ALA A 139 3.11 -1.19 -12.66
C ALA A 139 4.55 -0.73 -12.41
N TYR A 140 4.79 -0.08 -11.27
CA TYR A 140 6.13 0.40 -10.93
C TYR A 140 6.74 -0.32 -9.72
N VAL A 141 5.93 -1.11 -9.03
CA VAL A 141 6.37 -1.88 -7.86
C VAL A 141 5.61 -3.20 -7.79
N VAL A 142 6.32 -4.27 -7.43
CA VAL A 142 5.78 -5.57 -7.03
C VAL A 142 5.95 -5.70 -5.52
N GLU A 143 4.90 -6.05 -4.83
CA GLU A 143 4.88 -6.08 -3.37
C GLU A 143 4.37 -7.42 -2.84
N SER A 144 4.69 -7.67 -1.58
CA SER A 144 4.24 -8.86 -0.88
C SER A 144 3.61 -8.48 0.45
N TYR A 145 2.56 -9.20 0.86
CA TYR A 145 1.99 -9.06 2.18
C TYR A 145 1.73 -10.43 2.84
N GLY A 146 1.73 -10.40 4.15
CA GLY A 146 1.56 -11.58 4.98
C GLY A 146 1.38 -11.20 6.44
N ILE A 147 1.90 -12.02 7.32
CA ILE A 147 1.99 -11.74 8.76
C ILE A 147 3.43 -11.37 9.07
N ILE A 148 3.71 -10.08 9.21
CA ILE A 148 4.99 -9.60 9.75
C ILE A 148 5.08 -10.03 11.20
N TYR A 149 6.25 -10.49 11.65
CA TYR A 149 6.42 -10.92 13.03
C TYR A 149 7.75 -10.47 13.63
N ASN A 150 7.73 -10.22 14.95
CA ASN A 150 8.92 -9.93 15.72
C ASN A 150 9.54 -11.25 16.21
N LYS A 151 10.72 -11.59 15.64
CA LYS A 151 11.45 -12.85 15.92
C LYS A 151 11.84 -12.98 17.39
N GLU A 152 12.21 -11.86 18.03
CA GLU A 152 12.60 -11.86 19.46
C GLU A 152 11.39 -12.17 20.36
N LEU A 153 10.26 -11.52 20.11
CA LEU A 153 9.03 -11.76 20.90
C LEU A 153 8.48 -13.17 20.67
N LEU A 154 8.51 -13.67 19.43
CA LEU A 154 8.10 -15.03 19.12
C LEU A 154 8.96 -16.04 19.86
N LYS A 155 10.28 -15.85 19.87
CA LYS A 155 11.23 -16.67 20.65
C LYS A 155 11.00 -16.57 22.15
N LYS A 156 10.68 -15.39 22.67
CA LYS A 156 10.35 -15.17 24.09
C LYS A 156 9.07 -15.91 24.48
N ALA A 157 8.13 -16.06 23.56
CA ALA A 157 6.94 -16.91 23.72
C ALA A 157 7.25 -18.41 23.66
N GLY A 158 8.45 -18.81 23.24
CA GLY A 158 8.89 -20.21 23.16
C GLY A 158 8.71 -20.83 21.78
N TYR A 159 8.52 -20.02 20.73
CA TYR A 159 8.25 -20.45 19.36
C TYR A 159 9.25 -19.89 18.37
N SER A 160 9.22 -20.45 17.17
CA SER A 160 9.94 -19.99 15.99
C SER A 160 9.01 -20.03 14.76
N ALA A 161 9.40 -19.40 13.65
CA ALA A 161 8.62 -19.46 12.41
C ALA A 161 8.38 -20.89 11.89
N SER A 162 9.32 -21.80 12.14
CA SER A 162 9.18 -23.21 11.73
C SER A 162 8.08 -24.00 12.47
N ASP A 163 7.56 -23.46 13.57
CA ASP A 163 6.42 -24.03 14.30
C ASP A 163 5.07 -23.64 13.67
N ILE A 164 5.09 -22.71 12.69
CA ILE A 164 3.91 -22.14 12.02
C ILE A 164 3.94 -22.55 10.55
N THR A 165 3.20 -23.60 10.19
CA THR A 165 3.20 -24.18 8.84
C THR A 165 1.82 -24.28 8.20
N ASN A 166 0.76 -24.02 8.97
CA ASN A 166 -0.64 -24.01 8.56
C ASN A 166 -1.47 -23.26 9.60
N PHE A 167 -2.77 -23.10 9.34
CA PHE A 167 -3.69 -22.38 10.24
C PHE A 167 -3.76 -22.98 11.65
N ASP A 168 -3.83 -24.29 11.78
CA ASP A 168 -3.95 -24.93 13.10
C ASP A 168 -2.72 -24.70 13.97
N SER A 169 -1.52 -24.81 13.39
CA SER A 169 -0.28 -24.53 14.10
C SER A 169 -0.16 -23.04 14.44
N PHE A 170 -0.58 -22.14 13.53
CA PHE A 170 -0.61 -20.70 13.78
C PHE A 170 -1.60 -20.35 14.89
N LYS A 171 -2.83 -20.86 14.83
CA LYS A 171 -3.85 -20.67 15.86
C LYS A 171 -3.35 -21.09 17.24
N LYS A 172 -2.72 -22.26 17.32
CA LYS A 172 -2.13 -22.75 18.58
C LYS A 172 -1.12 -21.78 19.16
N VAL A 173 -0.20 -21.25 18.34
CA VAL A 173 0.81 -20.27 18.79
C VAL A 173 0.13 -18.99 19.27
N VAL A 174 -0.83 -18.46 18.52
CA VAL A 174 -1.57 -17.25 18.86
C VAL A 174 -2.34 -17.39 20.16
N GLU A 175 -3.09 -18.49 20.32
CA GLU A 175 -3.88 -18.75 21.53
C GLU A 175 -2.99 -18.97 22.76
N ASP A 176 -1.83 -19.62 22.61
CA ASP A 176 -0.87 -19.80 23.71
C ASP A 176 -0.24 -18.47 24.15
N ILE A 177 0.14 -17.61 23.20
CA ILE A 177 0.61 -16.25 23.51
C ILE A 177 -0.45 -15.48 24.27
N THR A 178 -1.70 -15.50 23.80
CA THR A 178 -2.82 -14.81 24.45
C THR A 178 -3.09 -15.34 25.86
N ALA A 179 -3.07 -16.65 26.05
CA ALA A 179 -3.25 -17.27 27.36
C ALA A 179 -2.13 -16.89 28.36
N ASN A 180 -0.95 -16.56 27.86
CA ASN A 180 0.22 -16.19 28.66
C ASN A 180 0.55 -14.69 28.61
N LYS A 181 -0.29 -13.84 28.02
CA LYS A 181 0.02 -12.42 27.74
C LYS A 181 0.46 -11.63 28.97
N ASP A 182 -0.16 -11.85 30.12
CA ASP A 182 0.19 -11.14 31.36
C ASP A 182 1.62 -11.46 31.83
N LYS A 183 2.08 -12.69 31.60
CA LYS A 183 3.44 -13.13 31.93
C LYS A 183 4.45 -12.69 30.86
N LEU A 184 4.06 -12.75 29.61
CA LEU A 184 4.91 -12.39 28.47
C LEU A 184 5.09 -10.87 28.37
N GLY A 185 4.06 -10.09 28.70
CA GLY A 185 4.02 -8.63 28.61
C GLY A 185 3.65 -8.11 27.23
N PHE A 186 3.08 -8.96 26.36
CA PHE A 186 2.63 -8.58 25.01
C PHE A 186 1.47 -9.48 24.55
N SER A 187 0.71 -8.99 23.57
CA SER A 187 -0.38 -9.70 22.87
C SER A 187 0.13 -10.48 21.65
N ALA A 188 -0.72 -11.34 21.09
CA ALA A 188 -0.36 -12.03 19.87
C ALA A 188 -0.37 -11.07 18.67
N PHE A 189 -1.47 -10.33 18.45
CA PHE A 189 -1.60 -9.42 17.31
C PHE A 189 -1.62 -7.95 17.74
N THR A 190 -1.15 -7.08 16.81
CA THR A 190 -1.45 -5.65 16.81
C THR A 190 -2.95 -5.41 16.69
N SER A 191 -3.40 -4.18 16.87
CA SER A 191 -4.80 -3.84 16.64
C SER A 191 -5.20 -4.18 15.19
N ALA A 192 -6.35 -4.83 15.03
CA ALA A 192 -6.99 -5.07 13.74
C ALA A 192 -7.89 -3.87 13.38
N GLY A 193 -7.29 -2.68 13.31
CA GLY A 193 -8.00 -1.42 13.11
C GLY A 193 -8.87 -1.39 11.87
N MET A 194 -10.08 -0.83 12.00
CA MET A 194 -11.09 -0.76 10.94
C MET A 194 -11.52 0.68 10.64
N ASP A 195 -10.68 1.67 10.97
CA ASP A 195 -10.87 3.01 10.45
C ASP A 195 -10.43 3.10 8.97
N GLY A 196 -10.71 4.22 8.31
CA GLY A 196 -10.43 4.38 6.87
C GLY A 196 -8.94 4.30 6.49
N SER A 197 -8.01 4.46 7.44
CA SER A 197 -6.57 4.30 7.19
C SER A 197 -6.09 2.85 7.28
N SER A 198 -6.88 1.95 7.86
CA SER A 198 -6.47 0.61 8.27
C SER A 198 -7.31 -0.54 7.69
N ASP A 199 -8.59 -0.32 7.39
CA ASP A 199 -9.59 -1.34 7.04
C ASP A 199 -9.27 -2.13 5.77
N TRP A 200 -8.49 -1.54 4.84
CA TRP A 200 -8.04 -2.16 3.60
C TRP A 200 -7.26 -3.46 3.84
N ARG A 201 -6.56 -3.56 4.97
CA ARG A 201 -5.84 -4.79 5.36
C ARG A 201 -6.75 -6.00 5.44
N PHE A 202 -8.01 -5.81 5.81
CA PHE A 202 -8.98 -6.88 6.06
C PHE A 202 -10.03 -6.98 4.98
N LYS A 203 -10.65 -5.86 4.56
CA LYS A 203 -11.69 -5.86 3.51
C LYS A 203 -11.16 -6.13 2.10
N THR A 204 -9.84 -5.96 1.88
CA THR A 204 -9.18 -6.19 0.60
C THR A 204 -8.14 -7.30 0.70
N HIS A 205 -7.07 -7.10 1.49
CA HIS A 205 -5.92 -8.02 1.53
C HIS A 205 -6.28 -9.37 2.16
N LEU A 206 -6.94 -9.38 3.32
CA LEU A 206 -7.40 -10.64 3.92
C LEU A 206 -8.53 -11.27 3.10
N ALA A 207 -9.46 -10.47 2.56
CA ALA A 207 -10.54 -10.94 1.69
C ALA A 207 -10.04 -11.59 0.38
N ASN A 208 -8.82 -11.27 -0.05
CA ASN A 208 -8.19 -11.91 -1.21
C ASN A 208 -8.01 -13.42 -1.02
N LEU A 209 -7.77 -13.90 0.19
CA LEU A 209 -7.49 -15.32 0.44
C LEU A 209 -8.69 -16.21 0.08
N PRO A 210 -9.92 -15.99 0.60
CA PRO A 210 -11.08 -16.78 0.21
C PRO A 210 -11.40 -16.66 -1.30
N ILE A 211 -11.15 -15.50 -1.93
CA ILE A 211 -11.33 -15.32 -3.38
C ILE A 211 -10.32 -16.18 -4.15
N TYR A 212 -9.04 -16.09 -3.79
CA TYR A 212 -7.97 -16.85 -4.42
C TYR A 212 -8.25 -18.36 -4.38
N TYR A 213 -8.62 -18.89 -3.23
CA TYR A 213 -8.89 -20.32 -3.09
C TYR A 213 -10.15 -20.77 -3.83
N GLU A 214 -11.18 -19.93 -3.88
CA GLU A 214 -12.37 -20.21 -4.69
C GLU A 214 -12.03 -20.23 -6.18
N TYR A 215 -11.29 -19.23 -6.68
CA TYR A 215 -10.85 -19.21 -8.08
C TYR A 215 -10.00 -20.40 -8.44
N LYS A 216 -9.05 -20.77 -7.58
CA LYS A 216 -8.19 -21.94 -7.76
C LYS A 216 -9.01 -23.23 -7.79
N ALA A 217 -9.99 -23.39 -6.91
CA ALA A 217 -10.85 -24.59 -6.85
C ALA A 217 -11.77 -24.70 -8.06
N ASP A 218 -12.27 -23.56 -8.56
CA ASP A 218 -13.17 -23.50 -9.72
C ASP A 218 -12.41 -23.47 -11.07
N GLY A 219 -11.09 -23.24 -11.07
CA GLY A 219 -10.27 -23.11 -12.28
C GLY A 219 -10.62 -21.86 -13.11
N ILE A 220 -10.87 -20.73 -12.43
CA ILE A 220 -11.24 -19.45 -13.04
C ILE A 220 -10.31 -18.32 -12.57
N ASP A 221 -10.26 -17.22 -13.30
CA ASP A 221 -9.46 -16.04 -12.99
C ASP A 221 -10.31 -14.83 -12.55
N ASN A 222 -11.62 -14.87 -12.84
CA ASN A 222 -12.58 -13.84 -12.44
C ASN A 222 -13.99 -14.42 -12.41
N THR A 223 -14.94 -13.66 -11.82
CA THR A 223 -16.37 -14.02 -11.82
C THR A 223 -17.24 -12.79 -11.61
N ASP A 224 -18.44 -12.80 -12.21
CA ASP A 224 -19.50 -11.82 -11.90
C ASP A 224 -20.29 -12.17 -10.63
N ALA A 225 -20.13 -13.39 -10.10
CA ALA A 225 -20.87 -13.87 -8.94
C ALA A 225 -20.01 -14.87 -8.15
N ILE A 226 -19.37 -14.38 -7.09
CA ILE A 226 -18.60 -15.22 -6.18
C ILE A 226 -19.52 -16.08 -5.32
N LYS A 227 -19.13 -17.31 -5.04
CA LYS A 227 -19.94 -18.28 -4.26
C LYS A 227 -19.78 -18.11 -2.76
N GLY A 228 -18.60 -17.65 -2.32
CA GLY A 228 -18.26 -17.54 -0.91
C GLY A 228 -17.88 -18.87 -0.27
N THR A 229 -17.30 -19.79 -1.04
CA THR A 229 -16.95 -21.14 -0.63
C THR A 229 -16.05 -21.17 0.61
N TYR A 230 -15.14 -20.20 0.75
CA TYR A 230 -14.16 -20.14 1.83
C TYR A 230 -14.45 -19.05 2.86
N LEU A 231 -15.71 -18.61 3.02
CA LEU A 231 -16.06 -17.57 4.00
C LEU A 231 -16.01 -18.05 5.45
N ASP A 232 -16.18 -19.36 5.72
CA ASP A 232 -15.95 -19.92 7.06
C ASP A 232 -14.47 -19.85 7.43
N ASN A 233 -13.56 -20.05 6.46
CA ASN A 233 -12.12 -19.87 6.63
C ASN A 233 -11.75 -18.41 6.87
N TYR A 234 -12.41 -17.49 6.14
CA TYR A 234 -12.26 -16.05 6.36
C TYR A 234 -12.70 -15.63 7.76
N ARG A 235 -13.82 -16.20 8.26
CA ARG A 235 -14.28 -15.98 9.64
C ARG A 235 -13.25 -16.44 10.66
N GLN A 236 -12.70 -17.65 10.48
CA GLN A 236 -11.74 -18.23 11.42
C GLN A 236 -10.49 -17.37 11.59
N ILE A 237 -9.90 -16.89 10.50
CA ILE A 237 -8.72 -16.04 10.58
C ILE A 237 -9.07 -14.63 11.09
N TRP A 238 -10.24 -14.08 10.74
CA TRP A 238 -10.71 -12.81 11.27
C TRP A 238 -10.94 -12.89 12.78
N ASP A 239 -11.62 -13.92 13.26
CA ASP A 239 -11.82 -14.18 14.69
C ASP A 239 -10.50 -14.33 15.44
N LEU A 240 -9.53 -15.01 14.81
CA LEU A 240 -8.19 -15.18 15.39
C LEU A 240 -7.51 -13.81 15.60
N TYR A 241 -7.61 -12.90 14.63
CA TYR A 241 -7.03 -11.57 14.76
C TYR A 241 -7.71 -10.74 15.83
N ILE A 242 -9.03 -10.57 15.75
CA ILE A 242 -9.74 -9.62 16.59
C ILE A 242 -9.80 -10.05 18.06
N ASN A 243 -9.78 -11.36 18.34
CA ASN A 243 -9.85 -11.88 19.70
C ASN A 243 -8.48 -12.02 20.40
N ASN A 244 -7.37 -11.83 19.65
CA ASN A 244 -6.01 -11.98 20.18
C ASN A 244 -5.15 -10.73 19.98
N ALA A 245 -5.79 -9.58 19.72
CA ALA A 245 -5.15 -8.30 19.47
C ALA A 245 -4.87 -7.52 20.77
N THR A 246 -4.12 -6.42 20.60
CA THR A 246 -3.82 -5.44 21.67
C THR A 246 -5.05 -4.69 22.16
N CYS A 247 -6.11 -4.60 21.37
CA CYS A 247 -7.32 -3.86 21.68
C CYS A 247 -8.58 -4.74 21.67
N ASP A 248 -9.63 -4.28 22.39
CA ASP A 248 -10.95 -4.91 22.36
C ASP A 248 -11.59 -4.80 20.97
N PRO A 249 -12.23 -5.87 20.46
CA PRO A 249 -12.89 -5.86 19.16
C PRO A 249 -13.94 -4.75 18.97
N THR A 250 -14.57 -4.28 20.03
CA THR A 250 -15.54 -3.17 19.99
C THR A 250 -14.91 -1.81 19.69
N ALA A 251 -13.59 -1.68 19.82
CA ALA A 251 -12.85 -0.43 19.58
C ALA A 251 -12.30 -0.32 18.14
N LEU A 252 -12.43 -1.35 17.31
CA LEU A 252 -11.73 -1.43 16.00
C LEU A 252 -12.11 -0.32 15.04
N SER A 253 -13.35 0.19 15.07
CA SER A 253 -13.79 1.30 14.21
C SER A 253 -13.03 2.61 14.42
N THR A 254 -12.29 2.73 15.52
CA THR A 254 -11.51 3.93 15.89
C THR A 254 -10.01 3.68 15.88
N LYS A 255 -9.58 2.44 15.60
CA LYS A 255 -8.17 2.07 15.55
C LYS A 255 -7.60 2.28 14.16
N THR A 256 -6.51 3.02 14.10
CA THR A 256 -5.83 3.48 12.88
C THR A 256 -4.71 2.53 12.45
N ALA A 257 -4.16 2.76 11.25
CA ALA A 257 -2.92 2.10 10.82
C ALA A 257 -1.75 2.44 11.78
N ASP A 258 -1.64 3.72 12.20
CA ASP A 258 -0.59 4.17 13.12
C ASP A 258 -0.68 3.50 14.48
N ASP A 259 -1.91 3.24 15.01
CA ASP A 259 -2.08 2.46 16.24
C ASP A 259 -1.46 1.05 16.08
N ALA A 260 -1.71 0.37 14.95
CA ALA A 260 -1.19 -0.97 14.72
C ALA A 260 0.35 -0.98 14.55
N THR A 261 0.89 0.00 13.82
CA THR A 261 2.34 0.19 13.68
C THR A 261 2.99 0.46 15.04
N ALA A 262 2.39 1.33 15.85
CA ALA A 262 2.89 1.64 17.20
C ALA A 262 2.90 0.40 18.10
N ASP A 263 1.80 -0.40 18.14
CA ASP A 263 1.74 -1.66 18.89
C ASP A 263 2.91 -2.59 18.54
N PHE A 264 3.26 -2.67 17.25
CA PHE A 264 4.33 -3.53 16.77
C PHE A 264 5.72 -2.99 17.13
N VAL A 265 5.97 -1.71 16.86
CA VAL A 265 7.27 -1.06 17.12
C VAL A 265 7.61 -0.99 18.61
N THR A 266 6.60 -0.79 19.46
CA THR A 266 6.80 -0.76 20.91
C THR A 266 6.90 -2.14 21.56
N GLY A 267 6.72 -3.22 20.77
CA GLY A 267 6.81 -4.59 21.24
C GLY A 267 5.59 -5.04 22.06
N GLU A 268 4.44 -4.43 21.84
CA GLU A 268 3.17 -4.82 22.47
C GLU A 268 2.50 -6.02 21.78
N ALA A 269 2.97 -6.38 20.59
CA ALA A 269 2.45 -7.51 19.80
C ALA A 269 3.55 -8.24 19.04
N VAL A 270 3.35 -9.56 18.83
CA VAL A 270 4.24 -10.43 18.06
C VAL A 270 3.98 -10.33 16.56
N PHE A 271 2.69 -10.33 16.18
CA PHE A 271 2.23 -10.46 14.79
C PHE A 271 1.52 -9.20 14.30
N TYR A 272 1.81 -8.82 13.06
CA TYR A 272 1.25 -7.67 12.39
C TYR A 272 0.91 -8.02 10.93
N GLN A 273 -0.38 -8.15 10.58
CA GLN A 273 -0.76 -8.32 9.17
C GLN A 273 -0.52 -7.02 8.42
N ASN A 274 0.51 -7.01 7.59
CA ASN A 274 0.86 -5.91 6.70
C ASN A 274 1.79 -6.43 5.59
N GLY A 275 2.36 -5.55 4.78
CA GLY A 275 3.21 -5.92 3.65
C GLY A 275 4.61 -5.35 3.71
N THR A 276 5.37 -5.65 2.67
CA THR A 276 6.77 -5.23 2.53
C THR A 276 6.95 -3.70 2.53
N TRP A 277 5.91 -2.96 2.16
CA TRP A 277 5.87 -1.49 2.22
C TRP A 277 6.01 -0.92 3.64
N GLU A 278 5.61 -1.69 4.66
CA GLU A 278 5.65 -1.24 6.06
C GLU A 278 7.07 -1.18 6.64
N TYR A 279 8.06 -1.76 5.96
CA TYR A 279 9.44 -1.86 6.44
C TYR A 279 10.01 -0.54 6.95
N ASN A 280 9.85 0.56 6.22
CA ASN A 280 10.41 1.85 6.62
C ASN A 280 9.84 2.38 7.93
N ASN A 281 8.60 2.02 8.27
CA ASN A 281 7.94 2.41 9.51
C ASN A 281 8.35 1.55 10.71
N ILE A 282 8.87 0.33 10.47
CA ILE A 282 9.15 -0.65 11.52
C ILE A 282 10.63 -1.09 11.63
N LYS A 283 11.49 -0.65 10.73
CA LYS A 283 12.91 -1.09 10.65
C LYS A 283 13.74 -0.80 11.90
N ASP A 284 13.32 0.15 12.75
CA ASP A 284 13.99 0.46 14.00
C ASP A 284 13.95 -0.69 15.04
N ILE A 285 13.08 -1.70 14.83
CA ILE A 285 13.10 -2.96 15.59
C ILE A 285 14.41 -3.74 15.33
N GLY A 286 15.05 -3.50 14.19
CA GLY A 286 16.25 -4.17 13.68
C GLY A 286 15.91 -5.32 12.73
N ASP A 287 16.64 -5.39 11.63
CA ASP A 287 16.41 -6.35 10.53
C ASP A 287 16.45 -7.81 10.99
N ASP A 288 17.36 -8.15 11.91
CA ASP A 288 17.48 -9.49 12.47
C ASP A 288 16.22 -9.94 13.25
N ASN A 289 15.39 -8.99 13.68
CA ASN A 289 14.17 -9.23 14.44
C ASN A 289 12.90 -9.26 13.58
N LEU A 290 12.99 -8.89 12.31
CA LEU A 290 11.86 -8.86 11.39
C LEU A 290 11.77 -10.14 10.54
N GLY A 291 10.56 -10.65 10.36
CA GLY A 291 10.25 -11.71 9.41
C GLY A 291 8.83 -11.59 8.91
N ILE A 292 8.47 -12.38 7.91
CA ILE A 292 7.12 -12.43 7.35
C ILE A 292 6.69 -13.88 7.14
N LEU A 293 5.42 -14.18 7.43
CA LEU A 293 4.79 -15.50 7.27
C LEU A 293 3.63 -15.41 6.28
N PRO A 294 3.29 -16.52 5.58
CA PRO A 294 2.05 -16.61 4.83
C PRO A 294 0.82 -16.42 5.72
N ILE A 295 -0.28 -15.95 5.14
CA ILE A 295 -1.58 -15.92 5.81
C ILE A 295 -2.28 -17.25 5.57
N TYR A 296 -2.24 -18.14 6.54
CA TYR A 296 -2.95 -19.41 6.51
C TYR A 296 -4.41 -19.23 6.96
N ILE A 297 -5.36 -19.83 6.26
CA ILE A 297 -6.80 -19.71 6.56
C ILE A 297 -7.50 -21.06 6.80
N GLY A 298 -6.75 -22.15 6.90
CA GLY A 298 -7.29 -23.49 7.19
C GLY A 298 -7.85 -24.19 5.95
N VAL A 299 -7.18 -24.08 4.82
CA VAL A 299 -7.51 -24.81 3.59
C VAL A 299 -6.53 -25.97 3.36
N ASP A 300 -6.99 -27.02 2.70
CA ASP A 300 -6.17 -28.18 2.40
C ASP A 300 -4.98 -27.80 1.50
N GLY A 301 -3.78 -28.23 1.88
CA GLY A 301 -2.55 -27.99 1.11
C GLY A 301 -1.91 -26.62 1.32
N GLU A 302 -2.40 -25.81 2.28
CA GLU A 302 -1.84 -24.48 2.57
C GLU A 302 -0.41 -24.50 3.11
N GLU A 303 0.08 -25.66 3.57
CA GLU A 303 1.48 -25.83 3.98
C GLU A 303 2.46 -25.60 2.82
N ASN A 304 1.98 -25.66 1.57
CA ASN A 304 2.76 -25.32 0.38
C ASN A 304 2.52 -23.88 -0.11
N GLN A 305 1.73 -23.09 0.60
CA GLN A 305 1.47 -21.69 0.30
C GLN A 305 2.68 -20.82 0.62
N GLY A 306 2.96 -19.88 -0.27
CA GLY A 306 3.90 -18.77 -0.06
C GLY A 306 3.19 -17.48 0.37
N ILE A 307 3.90 -16.39 0.23
CA ILE A 307 3.42 -15.03 0.57
C ILE A 307 2.43 -14.54 -0.51
N CYS A 308 1.52 -13.66 -0.14
CA CYS A 308 0.66 -12.98 -1.09
C CYS A 308 1.50 -11.95 -1.87
N THR A 309 1.67 -12.17 -3.18
CA THR A 309 2.57 -11.34 -4.02
C THR A 309 1.84 -10.86 -5.27
N GLY A 310 2.04 -9.58 -5.64
CA GLY A 310 1.42 -8.99 -6.80
C GLY A 310 1.67 -7.50 -6.91
N THR A 311 0.87 -6.83 -7.72
CA THR A 311 0.83 -5.37 -7.87
C THR A 311 -0.59 -4.89 -8.04
N GLU A 312 -0.87 -3.68 -7.56
CA GLU A 312 -2.10 -2.94 -7.89
C GLU A 312 -1.83 -1.46 -8.14
N ASN A 313 -0.56 -1.05 -8.03
CA ASN A 313 -0.15 0.35 -8.17
C ASN A 313 0.40 0.59 -9.57
N TYR A 314 -0.38 1.26 -10.40
CA TYR A 314 -0.01 1.56 -11.78
C TYR A 314 0.15 3.06 -11.99
N TRP A 315 1.31 3.48 -12.45
CA TRP A 315 1.53 4.84 -12.92
C TRP A 315 0.73 5.10 -14.19
N CYS A 316 -0.02 6.21 -14.19
CA CYS A 316 -0.77 6.73 -15.30
C CYS A 316 -0.33 8.17 -15.59
N VAL A 317 -0.18 8.51 -16.87
CA VAL A 317 0.13 9.87 -17.29
C VAL A 317 -1.15 10.58 -17.72
N ASN A 318 -1.35 11.81 -17.24
CA ASN A 318 -2.56 12.59 -17.52
C ASN A 318 -2.60 13.07 -18.97
N SER A 319 -3.47 12.49 -19.78
CA SER A 319 -3.65 12.84 -21.21
C SER A 319 -4.23 14.26 -21.42
N LYS A 320 -4.68 14.93 -20.37
CA LYS A 320 -5.21 16.31 -20.41
C LYS A 320 -4.14 17.35 -20.10
N ALA A 321 -2.95 16.96 -19.70
CA ALA A 321 -1.82 17.86 -19.52
C ALA A 321 -1.31 18.40 -20.86
N SER A 322 -0.45 19.43 -20.84
CA SER A 322 0.18 19.90 -22.05
C SER A 322 1.13 18.86 -22.65
N GLU A 323 1.38 18.92 -23.96
CA GLU A 323 2.32 18.02 -24.63
C GLU A 323 3.72 18.07 -23.97
N ASP A 324 4.19 19.27 -23.60
CA ASP A 324 5.48 19.47 -22.92
C ASP A 324 5.47 18.81 -21.52
N ASP A 325 4.37 18.88 -20.77
CA ASP A 325 4.24 18.25 -19.44
C ASP A 325 4.11 16.71 -19.55
N ILE A 326 3.39 16.21 -20.55
CA ILE A 326 3.31 14.77 -20.83
C ILE A 326 4.71 14.21 -21.13
N GLN A 327 5.46 14.88 -22.04
CA GLN A 327 6.81 14.42 -22.38
C GLN A 327 7.75 14.48 -21.17
N ALA A 328 7.71 15.57 -20.40
CA ALA A 328 8.50 15.69 -19.16
C ALA A 328 8.18 14.58 -18.16
N THR A 329 6.90 14.20 -18.05
CA THR A 329 6.46 13.10 -17.18
C THR A 329 6.95 11.74 -17.67
N LEU A 330 6.87 11.47 -18.96
CA LEU A 330 7.42 10.24 -19.56
C LEU A 330 8.94 10.14 -19.36
N ASP A 331 9.66 11.24 -19.55
CA ASP A 331 11.10 11.30 -19.34
C ASP A 331 11.48 11.07 -17.87
N PHE A 332 10.70 11.63 -16.94
CA PHE A 332 10.88 11.40 -15.49
C PHE A 332 10.64 9.93 -15.13
N MET A 333 9.53 9.34 -15.57
CA MET A 333 9.22 7.94 -15.34
C MET A 333 10.33 7.02 -15.89
N ASN A 334 10.78 7.27 -17.12
CA ASN A 334 11.86 6.51 -17.74
C ASN A 334 13.18 6.66 -16.99
N TRP A 335 13.53 7.89 -16.58
CA TRP A 335 14.72 8.13 -15.77
C TRP A 335 14.69 7.40 -14.44
N CYS A 336 13.53 7.35 -13.75
CA CYS A 336 13.37 6.61 -12.50
C CYS A 336 13.75 5.12 -12.64
N VAL A 337 13.46 4.50 -13.79
CA VAL A 337 13.63 3.06 -14.00
C VAL A 337 14.86 2.68 -14.83
N THR A 338 15.63 3.66 -15.33
CA THR A 338 16.79 3.40 -16.19
C THR A 338 18.09 4.06 -15.71
N SER A 339 18.02 5.17 -14.98
CA SER A 339 19.22 5.84 -14.44
C SER A 339 19.71 5.15 -13.17
N ASP A 340 21.02 5.19 -12.92
CA ASP A 340 21.60 4.67 -11.67
C ASP A 340 20.97 5.34 -10.45
N THR A 341 20.73 6.66 -10.50
CA THR A 341 20.09 7.41 -9.41
C THR A 341 18.64 7.00 -9.18
N GLY A 342 17.85 6.88 -10.27
CA GLY A 342 16.45 6.48 -10.19
C GLY A 342 16.28 5.05 -9.66
N VAL A 343 17.00 4.09 -10.26
CA VAL A 343 16.95 2.67 -9.86
C VAL A 343 17.42 2.49 -8.40
N ASN A 344 18.49 3.19 -7.98
CA ASN A 344 18.91 3.17 -6.57
C ASN A 344 17.85 3.77 -5.64
N GLY A 345 17.23 4.89 -6.03
CA GLY A 345 16.14 5.51 -5.27
C GLY A 345 14.97 4.53 -5.07
N LEU A 346 14.50 3.89 -6.14
CA LEU A 346 13.40 2.94 -6.05
C LEU A 346 13.77 1.66 -5.27
N CYS A 347 14.90 1.02 -5.62
CA CYS A 347 15.22 -0.31 -5.07
C CYS A 347 15.89 -0.26 -3.69
N LYS A 348 16.77 0.73 -3.43
CA LYS A 348 17.55 0.81 -2.19
C LYS A 348 16.94 1.75 -1.18
N GLU A 349 16.62 2.98 -1.59
CA GLU A 349 16.12 4.00 -0.66
C GLU A 349 14.64 3.76 -0.29
N MET A 350 13.78 3.41 -1.27
CA MET A 350 12.36 3.06 -1.05
C MET A 350 12.16 1.58 -0.72
N GLY A 351 13.11 0.70 -1.06
CA GLY A 351 13.01 -0.73 -0.83
C GLY A 351 12.07 -1.48 -1.78
N PHE A 352 11.79 -0.92 -2.96
CA PHE A 352 10.86 -1.50 -3.93
C PHE A 352 11.50 -2.64 -4.73
N THR A 353 10.67 -3.64 -5.08
CA THR A 353 10.97 -4.57 -6.17
C THR A 353 10.29 -4.03 -7.42
N ILE A 354 11.06 -3.62 -8.42
CA ILE A 354 10.52 -2.98 -9.63
C ILE A 354 10.46 -3.95 -10.81
N PRO A 355 9.39 -3.92 -11.62
CA PRO A 355 9.21 -4.85 -12.75
C PRO A 355 9.92 -4.37 -14.03
N PHE A 356 11.14 -3.81 -13.91
CA PHE A 356 11.90 -3.27 -15.04
C PHE A 356 13.24 -3.99 -15.21
N LYS A 357 13.82 -3.87 -16.43
CA LYS A 357 15.09 -4.53 -16.81
C LYS A 357 16.25 -4.11 -15.92
N ALA A 358 16.37 -2.81 -15.62
CA ALA A 358 17.30 -2.33 -14.62
C ALA A 358 16.66 -2.49 -13.24
N ASN A 359 17.17 -3.43 -12.44
CA ASN A 359 16.70 -3.74 -11.12
C ASN A 359 17.88 -4.02 -10.20
N LEU A 360 17.72 -3.75 -8.91
CA LEU A 360 18.69 -4.03 -7.86
C LEU A 360 18.01 -4.83 -6.74
N ASP A 361 18.77 -5.70 -6.07
CA ASP A 361 18.26 -6.37 -4.88
C ASP A 361 17.85 -5.32 -3.84
N SER A 362 16.67 -5.48 -3.27
CA SER A 362 16.15 -4.59 -2.24
C SER A 362 16.94 -4.78 -0.92
N ASP A 363 17.18 -3.67 -0.20
CA ASP A 363 17.70 -3.72 1.16
C ASP A 363 16.59 -3.97 2.20
N ASN A 364 15.34 -4.02 1.78
CA ASN A 364 14.19 -4.33 2.61
C ASN A 364 14.21 -5.81 3.02
N VAL A 365 14.44 -6.06 4.31
CA VAL A 365 14.51 -7.44 4.84
C VAL A 365 13.22 -8.22 4.65
N LEU A 366 12.05 -7.57 4.67
CA LEU A 366 10.76 -8.25 4.44
C LEU A 366 10.62 -8.74 3.00
N VAL A 367 11.15 -8.00 2.02
CA VAL A 367 11.24 -8.46 0.62
C VAL A 367 12.11 -9.71 0.54
N ASN A 368 13.29 -9.67 1.17
CA ASN A 368 14.22 -10.78 1.16
C ASN A 368 13.65 -12.03 1.87
N GLU A 369 12.94 -11.84 2.99
CA GLU A 369 12.23 -12.93 3.69
C GLU A 369 11.07 -13.48 2.85
N ALA A 370 10.32 -12.64 2.14
CA ALA A 370 9.25 -13.08 1.24
C ALA A 370 9.79 -13.89 0.05
N ASN A 371 10.90 -13.46 -0.53
CA ASN A 371 11.55 -14.16 -1.65
C ASN A 371 12.02 -15.58 -1.28
N LYS A 372 12.41 -15.83 -0.03
CA LYS A 372 12.79 -17.19 0.42
C LYS A 372 11.69 -18.22 0.22
N TYR A 373 10.42 -17.82 0.34
CA TYR A 373 9.30 -18.72 0.08
C TYR A 373 9.24 -19.17 -1.39
N LEU A 374 9.58 -18.27 -2.33
CA LEU A 374 9.68 -18.61 -3.75
C LEU A 374 10.88 -19.51 -4.02
N GLU A 375 12.04 -19.22 -3.42
CA GLU A 375 13.25 -20.03 -3.49
C GLU A 375 13.04 -21.43 -2.93
N ASP A 376 12.24 -21.58 -1.87
CA ASP A 376 11.84 -22.84 -1.25
C ASP A 376 10.74 -23.56 -2.04
N GLY A 377 10.33 -23.06 -3.20
CA GLY A 377 9.33 -23.65 -4.09
C GLY A 377 7.89 -23.54 -3.58
N LYS A 378 7.60 -22.62 -2.65
CA LYS A 378 6.23 -22.36 -2.21
C LYS A 378 5.45 -21.62 -3.28
N THR A 379 4.14 -21.88 -3.35
CA THR A 379 3.24 -21.25 -4.32
C THR A 379 2.77 -19.90 -3.79
N PRO A 380 3.09 -18.77 -4.43
CA PRO A 380 2.58 -17.45 -4.00
C PRO A 380 1.06 -17.38 -4.18
N VAL A 381 0.42 -16.61 -3.32
CA VAL A 381 -0.99 -16.22 -3.47
C VAL A 381 -1.04 -14.97 -4.33
N SER A 382 -1.63 -15.07 -5.52
CA SER A 382 -1.80 -13.91 -6.40
C SER A 382 -2.82 -12.91 -5.84
N TRP A 383 -2.63 -11.65 -6.20
CA TRP A 383 -3.57 -10.58 -5.86
C TRP A 383 -4.73 -10.57 -6.85
N ASN A 384 -5.94 -10.86 -6.35
CA ASN A 384 -7.16 -10.81 -7.15
C ASN A 384 -7.92 -9.49 -6.96
N PHE A 385 -7.26 -8.43 -6.50
CA PHE A 385 -7.89 -7.13 -6.25
C PHE A 385 -8.53 -6.54 -7.49
N SER A 386 -7.91 -6.79 -8.65
CA SER A 386 -8.40 -6.37 -9.97
C SER A 386 -9.74 -7.00 -10.37
N THR A 387 -10.14 -8.10 -9.73
CA THR A 387 -11.41 -8.79 -10.01
C THR A 387 -12.50 -8.41 -9.01
N MET A 388 -12.18 -7.71 -7.92
CA MET A 388 -13.15 -7.20 -6.98
C MET A 388 -14.05 -6.17 -7.67
N PRO A 389 -15.38 -6.22 -7.52
CA PRO A 389 -16.29 -5.54 -8.45
C PRO A 389 -16.30 -4.01 -8.33
N SER A 390 -16.07 -3.46 -7.13
CA SER A 390 -16.07 -2.01 -6.90
C SER A 390 -15.49 -1.63 -5.52
N GLU A 391 -15.21 -0.33 -5.32
CA GLU A 391 -14.88 0.20 -4.00
C GLU A 391 -16.09 0.14 -3.03
N GLU A 392 -17.32 0.28 -3.54
CA GLU A 392 -18.55 0.12 -2.78
C GLU A 392 -18.68 -1.27 -2.19
N TRP A 393 -18.31 -2.31 -2.96
CA TRP A 393 -18.26 -3.68 -2.45
C TRP A 393 -17.25 -3.82 -1.29
N LYS A 394 -16.01 -3.34 -1.48
CA LYS A 394 -14.96 -3.38 -0.45
C LYS A 394 -15.44 -2.67 0.83
N ASN A 395 -16.04 -1.50 0.70
CA ASN A 395 -16.56 -0.72 1.82
C ASN A 395 -17.74 -1.41 2.52
N GLY A 396 -18.61 -2.08 1.76
CA GLY A 396 -19.71 -2.90 2.28
C GLY A 396 -19.20 -4.07 3.12
N VAL A 397 -18.20 -4.79 2.63
CA VAL A 397 -17.53 -5.87 3.37
C VAL A 397 -16.85 -5.32 4.63
N GLY A 398 -16.09 -4.23 4.55
CA GLY A 398 -15.42 -3.59 5.69
C GLY A 398 -16.41 -3.16 6.77
N SER A 399 -17.52 -2.54 6.39
CA SER A 399 -18.58 -2.14 7.33
C SER A 399 -19.22 -3.34 8.04
N ALA A 400 -19.43 -4.44 7.31
CA ALA A 400 -19.98 -5.66 7.87
C ALA A 400 -18.99 -6.37 8.82
N LEU A 401 -17.70 -6.40 8.50
CA LEU A 401 -16.62 -6.91 9.37
C LEU A 401 -16.54 -6.11 10.67
N THR A 402 -16.61 -4.80 10.59
CA THR A 402 -16.60 -3.90 11.77
C THR A 402 -17.82 -4.17 12.67
N ALA A 403 -19.00 -4.30 12.08
CA ALA A 403 -20.22 -4.63 12.85
C ALA A 403 -20.14 -6.02 13.49
N TYR A 404 -19.57 -6.99 12.78
CA TYR A 404 -19.35 -8.33 13.32
C TYR A 404 -18.33 -8.31 14.47
N ALA A 405 -17.22 -7.59 14.34
CA ALA A 405 -16.24 -7.48 15.40
C ALA A 405 -16.83 -6.90 16.71
N ALA A 406 -17.71 -5.90 16.57
CA ALA A 406 -18.38 -5.30 17.72
C ALA A 406 -19.41 -6.23 18.42
N ASP A 407 -19.99 -7.18 17.68
CA ASP A 407 -20.96 -8.16 18.19
C ASP A 407 -20.86 -9.46 17.37
N GLN A 408 -20.02 -10.39 17.84
CA GLN A 408 -19.59 -11.62 17.16
C GLN A 408 -20.71 -12.69 17.17
N THR A 409 -21.86 -12.35 16.60
CA THR A 409 -22.99 -13.26 16.43
C THR A 409 -23.05 -13.86 15.02
N ASP A 410 -23.66 -15.05 14.86
CA ASP A 410 -23.90 -15.65 13.56
C ASP A 410 -24.79 -14.75 12.67
N ALA A 411 -25.71 -13.98 13.28
CA ALA A 411 -26.54 -13.03 12.56
C ALA A 411 -25.72 -11.87 11.94
N ASN A 412 -24.70 -11.39 12.62
CA ASN A 412 -23.79 -10.38 12.09
C ASN A 412 -22.82 -11.00 11.08
N TRP A 413 -22.35 -12.24 11.29
CA TRP A 413 -21.55 -12.93 10.28
C TRP A 413 -22.35 -13.16 8.98
N ALA A 414 -23.63 -13.51 9.07
CA ALA A 414 -24.49 -13.61 7.89
C ALA A 414 -24.58 -12.31 7.09
N LYS A 415 -24.42 -11.14 7.73
CA LYS A 415 -24.32 -9.85 7.02
C LYS A 415 -22.99 -9.72 6.27
N VAL A 416 -21.88 -10.21 6.84
CA VAL A 416 -20.59 -10.28 6.14
C VAL A 416 -20.72 -11.15 4.89
N VAL A 417 -21.29 -12.35 5.04
CA VAL A 417 -21.55 -13.26 3.90
C VAL A 417 -22.41 -12.59 2.84
N SER A 418 -23.48 -11.90 3.25
CA SER A 418 -24.35 -11.18 2.31
C SER A 418 -23.64 -10.02 1.61
N ALA A 419 -22.88 -9.22 2.33
CA ALA A 419 -22.07 -8.13 1.76
C ALA A 419 -21.03 -8.69 0.77
N PHE A 420 -20.39 -9.80 1.11
CA PHE A 420 -19.40 -10.43 0.26
C PHE A 420 -20.05 -11.02 -1.01
N VAL A 421 -21.03 -11.89 -0.90
CA VAL A 421 -21.59 -12.67 -2.02
C VAL A 421 -22.64 -11.86 -2.81
N ASN A 422 -23.67 -11.35 -2.13
CA ASN A 422 -24.76 -10.63 -2.81
C ASN A 422 -24.29 -9.23 -3.25
N GLY A 423 -23.43 -8.59 -2.44
CA GLY A 423 -22.79 -7.34 -2.81
C GLY A 423 -21.95 -7.47 -4.06
N TRP A 424 -21.14 -8.55 -4.17
CA TRP A 424 -20.35 -8.83 -5.37
C TRP A 424 -21.21 -8.87 -6.63
N ALA A 425 -22.25 -9.71 -6.64
CA ALA A 425 -23.13 -9.86 -7.81
C ALA A 425 -23.86 -8.54 -8.16
N THR A 426 -24.22 -7.74 -7.15
CA THR A 426 -24.89 -6.44 -7.35
C THR A 426 -23.94 -5.44 -8.01
N GLU A 427 -22.73 -5.30 -7.51
CA GLU A 427 -21.74 -4.35 -8.01
C GLU A 427 -21.19 -4.76 -9.38
N ALA A 428 -20.95 -6.06 -9.60
CA ALA A 428 -20.56 -6.58 -10.91
C ALA A 428 -21.63 -6.35 -11.99
N ALA A 429 -22.90 -6.38 -11.62
CA ALA A 429 -23.99 -6.06 -12.54
C ALA A 429 -24.09 -4.54 -12.83
N ALA A 430 -23.76 -3.69 -11.87
CA ALA A 430 -23.78 -2.23 -12.01
C ALA A 430 -22.61 -1.69 -12.86
N SER A 431 -21.52 -2.45 -12.97
CA SER A 431 -20.31 -2.08 -13.73
C SER A 431 -20.39 -2.43 -15.22
N LYS A 432 -21.47 -3.08 -15.68
CA LYS A 432 -21.75 -3.44 -17.09
C LYS A 432 -22.64 -2.40 -17.77
#